data_688e7c373e68e78a253f51f202493d2b
#
_entry.id   688e7c373e68e78a253f51f202493d2b
#
_cell.length_a   1.000
_cell.length_b   1.000
_cell.length_c   1.000
_cell.angle_alpha   90.00
_cell.angle_beta   90.00
_cell.angle_gamma   90.00
#
_symmetry.space_group_name_H-M   'P 1'
#
loop_
_entity.id
_entity.type
_entity.pdbx_description
1 polymer ?
#
loop_
_entity_poly.entity_id
_entity_poly.type
_entity_poly.pdbx_seq_one_letter_code
_entity_poly.pdbx_strand_id
1 'polypeptide(L)'
;MKGNLLVYILLLFCCVHTSAQTVEIVGEVEDAFLQVPLSGVRISILNPDSTVVVDSAKVVDFIDRNGKLLQVMFSAAVKAEKKDYLVRATKTGYGDVWQSVSVPSSQISSVKIPTIKMRKERNMALNEVVVKATKVKMYYKGDTLVYDADAFKLPDGSMLD
;
A
#
# COMPACT_ATOMS: atom_id res chain seq x y z
N MET A 1 66.15 1.49 16.45
CA MET A 1 65.12 0.58 15.85
C MET A 1 63.90 0.33 16.76
N LYS A 2 63.64 1.07 17.81
CA LYS A 2 62.45 0.89 18.70
C LYS A 2 61.23 1.75 18.32
N GLY A 3 61.40 2.77 17.47
CA GLY A 3 60.30 3.66 17.08
C GLY A 3 59.31 3.12 16.04
N ASN A 4 59.78 2.23 15.15
CA ASN A 4 58.93 1.73 14.03
C ASN A 4 57.95 0.65 14.48
N LEU A 5 58.21 -0.09 15.54
CA LEU A 5 57.31 -1.11 16.05
C LEU A 5 55.99 -0.52 16.57
N LEU A 6 56.06 0.63 17.23
CA LEU A 6 54.92 1.32 17.79
C LEU A 6 54.00 1.89 16.68
N VAL A 7 54.60 2.36 15.58
CA VAL A 7 53.87 2.83 14.40
C VAL A 7 53.19 1.66 13.68
N TYR A 8 53.81 0.49 13.60
CA TYR A 8 53.18 -0.72 13.01
C TYR A 8 52.03 -1.24 13.87
N ILE A 9 52.15 -1.20 15.20
CA ILE A 9 51.05 -1.58 16.11
C ILE A 9 49.93 -0.58 16.01
N LEU A 10 50.19 0.72 15.89
CA LEU A 10 49.15 1.76 15.71
C LEU A 10 48.45 1.60 14.36
N LEU A 11 49.16 1.27 13.26
CA LEU A 11 48.59 1.00 11.95
C LEU A 11 47.75 -0.29 11.94
N LEU A 12 48.13 -1.32 12.68
CA LEU A 12 47.35 -2.55 12.80
C LEU A 12 46.04 -2.32 13.58
N PHE A 13 46.02 -1.42 14.52
CA PHE A 13 44.83 -1.07 15.29
C PHE A 13 43.84 -0.21 14.49
N CYS A 14 44.27 0.46 13.42
CA CYS A 14 43.42 1.28 12.56
C CYS A 14 42.56 0.46 11.57
N CYS A 15 42.83 -0.86 11.44
CA CYS A 15 42.08 -1.75 10.54
C CYS A 15 40.93 -2.50 11.20
N VAL A 16 40.44 -2.05 12.35
CA VAL A 16 39.19 -2.60 12.89
C VAL A 16 38.05 -2.02 12.05
N HIS A 17 37.75 -2.71 10.97
CA HIS A 17 36.57 -2.44 10.18
C HIS A 17 35.36 -2.76 11.05
N THR A 18 34.71 -1.74 11.61
CA THR A 18 33.38 -1.89 12.18
C THR A 18 32.42 -2.16 11.05
N SER A 19 32.23 -3.45 10.71
CA SER A 19 31.15 -3.86 9.84
C SER A 19 29.84 -3.43 10.49
N ALA A 20 29.16 -2.45 9.91
CA ALA A 20 27.83 -2.09 10.36
C ALA A 20 26.95 -3.33 10.17
N GLN A 21 26.55 -3.94 11.27
CA GLN A 21 25.71 -5.13 11.26
C GLN A 21 24.35 -4.75 10.67
N THR A 22 23.90 -5.47 9.65
CA THR A 22 22.60 -5.26 9.02
C THR A 22 21.63 -6.35 9.43
N VAL A 23 20.37 -5.99 9.58
CA VAL A 23 19.25 -6.89 9.83
C VAL A 23 18.33 -6.83 8.63
N GLU A 24 17.85 -7.97 8.19
CA GLU A 24 16.91 -8.07 7.08
C GLU A 24 15.47 -8.09 7.60
N ILE A 25 14.66 -7.11 7.23
CA ILE A 25 13.21 -7.12 7.49
C ILE A 25 12.57 -7.87 6.34
N VAL A 26 11.86 -8.95 6.65
CA VAL A 26 11.18 -9.81 5.68
C VAL A 26 9.70 -9.90 5.98
N GLY A 27 8.88 -10.00 4.92
CA GLY A 27 7.44 -10.14 5.07
C GLY A 27 6.77 -10.58 3.78
N GLU A 28 5.47 -10.77 3.87
CA GLU A 28 4.60 -11.21 2.79
C GLU A 28 3.52 -10.18 2.53
N VAL A 29 2.99 -10.13 1.30
CA VAL A 29 1.93 -9.18 0.94
C VAL A 29 0.76 -9.92 0.28
N GLU A 30 -0.45 -9.62 0.75
CA GLU A 30 -1.69 -10.22 0.29
C GLU A 30 -2.79 -9.18 0.04
N ASP A 31 -3.73 -9.50 -0.82
CA ASP A 31 -5.01 -8.80 -0.92
C ASP A 31 -5.85 -9.12 0.32
N ALA A 32 -6.32 -8.09 1.03
CA ALA A 32 -7.06 -8.25 2.28
C ALA A 32 -8.43 -8.94 2.12
N PHE A 33 -9.04 -8.83 0.94
CA PHE A 33 -10.36 -9.40 0.67
C PHE A 33 -10.26 -10.81 0.07
N LEU A 34 -9.43 -10.96 -0.96
CA LEU A 34 -9.29 -12.23 -1.67
C LEU A 34 -8.39 -13.23 -0.96
N GLN A 35 -7.55 -12.75 -0.02
CA GLN A 35 -6.55 -13.54 0.71
C GLN A 35 -5.60 -14.29 -0.25
N VAL A 36 -5.24 -13.64 -1.34
CA VAL A 36 -4.28 -14.14 -2.33
C VAL A 36 -3.03 -13.26 -2.34
N PRO A 37 -1.87 -13.80 -2.74
CA PRO A 37 -0.65 -13.02 -2.87
C PRO A 37 -0.84 -11.82 -3.81
N LEU A 38 -0.30 -10.67 -3.47
CA LEU A 38 -0.47 -9.43 -4.21
C LEU A 38 0.86 -8.97 -4.79
N SER A 39 1.06 -9.13 -6.11
CA SER A 39 2.26 -8.68 -6.83
C SER A 39 2.23 -7.17 -7.14
N GLY A 40 3.38 -6.64 -7.58
CA GLY A 40 3.51 -5.24 -8.00
C GLY A 40 3.31 -4.23 -6.86
N VAL A 41 3.64 -4.62 -5.64
CA VAL A 41 3.66 -3.75 -4.46
C VAL A 41 5.03 -3.13 -4.30
N ARG A 42 5.10 -1.84 -3.98
CA ARG A 42 6.32 -1.15 -3.56
C ARG A 42 6.36 -1.11 -2.04
N ILE A 43 7.46 -1.55 -1.47
CA ILE A 43 7.70 -1.54 -0.03
C ILE A 43 8.83 -0.55 0.26
N SER A 44 8.58 0.37 1.17
CA SER A 44 9.57 1.34 1.65
C SER A 44 9.74 1.19 3.15
N ILE A 45 10.97 1.34 3.63
CA ILE A 45 11.28 1.35 5.06
C ILE A 45 11.63 2.78 5.47
N LEU A 46 10.98 3.24 6.52
CA LEU A 46 11.14 4.60 7.03
C LEU A 46 11.51 4.57 8.52
N ASN A 47 12.14 5.62 8.97
CA ASN A 47 12.27 5.92 10.40
C ASN A 47 10.91 6.34 10.98
N PRO A 48 10.74 6.37 12.32
CA PRO A 48 9.53 6.87 12.97
C PRO A 48 9.19 8.33 12.64
N ASP A 49 10.20 9.12 12.26
CA ASP A 49 10.06 10.50 11.79
C ASP A 49 9.67 10.62 10.31
N SER A 50 9.34 9.50 9.67
CA SER A 50 9.00 9.38 8.25
C SER A 50 10.15 9.65 7.26
N THR A 51 11.39 9.74 7.73
CA THR A 51 12.54 9.80 6.82
C THR A 51 12.78 8.43 6.19
N VAL A 52 13.01 8.41 4.86
CA VAL A 52 13.19 7.18 4.10
C VAL A 52 14.56 6.57 4.38
N VAL A 53 14.59 5.32 4.81
CA VAL A 53 15.80 4.50 5.00
C VAL A 53 16.05 3.61 3.78
N VAL A 54 15.00 2.95 3.29
CA VAL A 54 15.01 2.14 2.07
C VAL A 54 13.79 2.54 1.24
N ASP A 55 14.00 3.17 0.09
CA ASP A 55 12.90 3.66 -0.76
C ASP A 55 12.14 2.53 -1.47
N SER A 56 12.87 1.47 -1.87
CA SER A 56 12.28 0.30 -2.52
C SER A 56 12.97 -0.97 -2.04
N ALA A 57 12.26 -1.76 -1.25
CA ALA A 57 12.71 -3.09 -0.83
C ALA A 57 12.70 -4.06 -2.02
N LYS A 58 13.49 -5.11 -1.94
CA LYS A 58 13.46 -6.20 -2.91
C LYS A 58 12.15 -6.97 -2.73
N VAL A 59 11.33 -7.02 -3.77
CA VAL A 59 10.09 -7.82 -3.83
C VAL A 59 10.30 -8.96 -4.81
N VAL A 60 9.90 -10.17 -4.42
CA VAL A 60 10.04 -11.40 -5.20
C VAL A 60 8.70 -12.10 -5.28
N ASP A 61 8.26 -12.37 -6.50
CA ASP A 61 7.06 -13.12 -6.81
C ASP A 61 7.43 -14.60 -7.01
N PHE A 62 6.85 -15.48 -6.20
CA PHE A 62 6.99 -16.93 -6.36
C PHE A 62 5.83 -17.45 -7.19
N ILE A 63 6.15 -18.06 -8.33
CA ILE A 63 5.18 -18.51 -9.33
C ILE A 63 5.38 -20.02 -9.53
N ASP A 64 4.30 -20.78 -9.66
CA ASP A 64 4.34 -22.20 -9.99
C ASP A 64 4.65 -22.44 -11.48
N ARG A 65 4.75 -23.72 -11.87
CA ARG A 65 5.03 -24.13 -13.26
C ARG A 65 3.90 -23.73 -14.24
N ASN A 66 2.72 -23.45 -13.73
CA ASN A 66 1.53 -23.08 -14.53
C ASN A 66 1.35 -21.55 -14.60
N GLY A 67 2.28 -20.77 -14.03
CA GLY A 67 2.20 -19.31 -13.99
C GLY A 67 1.31 -18.76 -12.87
N LYS A 68 0.85 -19.60 -11.94
CA LYS A 68 0.06 -19.15 -10.80
C LYS A 68 0.96 -18.56 -9.73
N LEU A 69 0.63 -17.35 -9.26
CA LEU A 69 1.30 -16.69 -8.16
C LEU A 69 1.01 -17.43 -6.84
N LEU A 70 2.06 -17.93 -6.19
CA LEU A 70 1.96 -18.69 -4.95
C LEU A 70 2.19 -17.82 -3.73
N GLN A 71 3.16 -16.88 -3.82
CA GLN A 71 3.57 -16.05 -2.71
C GLN A 71 4.26 -14.79 -3.23
N VAL A 72 4.12 -13.69 -2.51
CA VAL A 72 4.89 -12.45 -2.73
C VAL A 72 5.62 -12.12 -1.45
N MET A 73 6.94 -12.15 -1.51
CA MET A 73 7.81 -11.83 -0.37
C MET A 73 8.60 -10.57 -0.64
N PHE A 74 8.87 -9.83 0.41
CA PHE A 74 9.82 -8.73 0.34
C PHE A 74 10.92 -8.87 1.37
N SER A 75 12.07 -8.28 1.07
CA SER A 75 13.19 -8.14 1.99
C SER A 75 13.83 -6.77 1.88
N ALA A 76 14.23 -6.21 3.02
CA ALA A 76 14.92 -4.94 3.11
C ALA A 76 15.99 -4.99 4.20
N ALA A 77 17.22 -4.66 3.84
CA ALA A 77 18.32 -4.58 4.80
C ALA A 77 18.35 -3.21 5.48
N VAL A 78 18.34 -3.21 6.80
CA VAL A 78 18.46 -2.01 7.65
C VAL A 78 19.61 -2.16 8.62
N LYS A 79 20.07 -1.06 9.21
CA LYS A 79 21.11 -1.13 10.24
C LYS A 79 20.59 -1.82 11.49
N ALA A 80 21.42 -2.70 12.07
CA ALA A 80 21.14 -3.42 13.32
C ALA A 80 21.28 -2.50 14.54
N GLU A 81 20.47 -1.47 14.58
CA GLU A 81 20.35 -0.59 15.74
C GLU A 81 19.06 -0.97 16.48
N LYS A 82 19.07 -0.93 17.82
CA LYS A 82 17.82 -1.09 18.59
C LYS A 82 16.89 0.07 18.27
N LYS A 83 16.06 -0.09 17.26
CA LYS A 83 15.27 0.99 16.68
C LYS A 83 13.97 0.44 16.09
N ASP A 84 12.96 1.27 16.15
CA ASP A 84 11.70 1.03 15.45
C ASP A 84 11.78 1.59 14.03
N TYR A 85 11.20 0.87 13.09
CA TYR A 85 11.03 1.29 11.71
C TYR A 85 9.56 1.23 11.32
N LEU A 86 9.19 2.00 10.30
CA LEU A 86 7.89 1.94 9.66
C LEU A 86 8.04 1.28 8.29
N VAL A 87 7.29 0.24 8.05
CA VAL A 87 7.16 -0.41 6.73
C VAL A 87 5.94 0.18 6.06
N ARG A 88 6.12 0.79 4.90
CA ARG A 88 5.03 1.32 4.06
C ARG A 88 4.89 0.46 2.83
N ALA A 89 3.70 -0.08 2.61
CA ALA A 89 3.33 -0.79 1.38
C ALA A 89 2.42 0.10 0.54
N THR A 90 2.76 0.28 -0.73
CA THR A 90 2.00 1.09 -1.69
C THR A 90 1.77 0.31 -2.98
N LYS A 91 0.57 0.46 -3.56
CA LYS A 91 0.21 -0.11 -4.86
C LYS A 91 -0.94 0.68 -5.48
N THR A 92 -0.85 0.95 -6.78
CA THR A 92 -1.92 1.65 -7.51
C THR A 92 -3.26 0.94 -7.37
N GLY A 93 -4.29 1.67 -6.95
CA GLY A 93 -5.65 1.17 -6.72
C GLY A 93 -5.84 0.44 -5.38
N TYR A 94 -4.86 0.52 -4.48
CA TYR A 94 -4.93 0.02 -3.12
C TYR A 94 -4.59 1.13 -2.13
N GLY A 95 -5.19 1.07 -0.96
CA GLY A 95 -4.83 1.98 0.14
C GLY A 95 -3.46 1.66 0.70
N ASP A 96 -2.71 2.70 1.06
CA ASP A 96 -1.41 2.57 1.70
C ASP A 96 -1.54 1.87 3.05
N VAL A 97 -0.64 0.91 3.30
CA VAL A 97 -0.57 0.20 4.58
C VAL A 97 0.73 0.54 5.29
N TRP A 98 0.62 0.88 6.55
CA TRP A 98 1.73 1.21 7.43
C TRP A 98 1.82 0.19 8.56
N GLN A 99 3.00 -0.33 8.79
CA GLN A 99 3.25 -1.29 9.86
C GLN A 99 4.53 -0.95 10.60
N SER A 100 4.45 -0.87 11.94
CA SER A 100 5.62 -0.70 12.78
C SER A 100 6.35 -2.02 12.96
N VAL A 101 7.68 -1.97 12.93
CA VAL A 101 8.57 -3.10 13.20
C VAL A 101 9.70 -2.67 14.12
N SER A 102 9.89 -3.41 15.20
CA SER A 102 11.00 -3.20 16.13
C SER A 102 12.15 -4.13 15.77
N VAL A 103 13.31 -3.56 15.49
CA VAL A 103 14.53 -4.30 15.21
C VAL A 103 15.33 -4.40 16.50
N PRO A 104 15.48 -5.60 17.07
CA PRO A 104 16.29 -5.80 18.26
C PRO A 104 17.78 -5.60 17.97
N SER A 105 18.55 -5.30 19.00
CA SER A 105 19.99 -5.12 18.84
C SER A 105 20.69 -6.43 18.45
N SER A 106 21.43 -6.38 17.40
CA SER A 106 22.71 -7.00 17.02
C SER A 106 22.92 -8.53 16.96
N GLN A 107 22.01 -9.41 17.32
CA GLN A 107 22.24 -10.87 17.19
C GLN A 107 21.30 -11.59 16.23
N ILE A 108 20.35 -10.88 15.65
CA ILE A 108 19.34 -11.45 14.76
C ILE A 108 19.64 -11.00 13.34
N SER A 109 19.77 -11.96 12.41
CA SER A 109 20.05 -11.68 11.00
C SER A 109 18.79 -11.22 10.23
N SER A 110 17.59 -11.63 10.69
CA SER A 110 16.34 -11.25 10.04
C SER A 110 15.19 -11.11 11.04
N VAL A 111 14.27 -10.19 10.73
CA VAL A 111 13.01 -9.97 11.46
C VAL A 111 11.87 -10.21 10.51
N LYS A 112 11.05 -11.23 10.79
CA LYS A 112 9.82 -11.49 10.02
C LYS A 112 8.68 -10.66 10.62
N ILE A 113 8.00 -9.89 9.77
CA ILE A 113 6.79 -9.14 10.15
C ILE A 113 5.53 -9.92 9.77
N PRO A 114 4.37 -9.64 10.40
CA PRO A 114 3.09 -10.19 9.96
C PRO A 114 2.80 -9.83 8.51
N THR A 115 2.02 -10.68 7.82
CA THR A 115 1.62 -10.46 6.43
C THR A 115 0.90 -9.13 6.27
N ILE A 116 1.39 -8.31 5.35
CA ILE A 116 0.77 -7.03 5.00
C ILE A 116 -0.47 -7.29 4.16
N LYS A 117 -1.63 -6.88 4.66
CA LYS A 117 -2.92 -7.04 3.98
C LYS A 117 -3.35 -5.71 3.39
N MET A 118 -3.30 -5.59 2.07
CA MET A 118 -3.69 -4.37 1.35
C MET A 118 -5.13 -4.46 0.89
N ARG A 119 -5.90 -3.39 1.11
CA ARG A 119 -7.29 -3.29 0.69
C ARG A 119 -7.39 -2.46 -0.58
N LYS A 120 -8.08 -3.00 -1.59
CA LYS A 120 -8.37 -2.27 -2.82
C LYS A 120 -9.20 -1.02 -2.51
N GLU A 121 -8.76 0.14 -2.96
CA GLU A 121 -9.55 1.35 -2.89
C GLU A 121 -10.69 1.23 -3.89
N ARG A 122 -11.92 1.37 -3.38
CA ARG A 122 -13.04 1.65 -4.24
C ARG A 122 -12.96 3.13 -4.60
N ASN A 123 -12.43 3.44 -5.75
CA ASN A 123 -12.71 4.72 -6.39
C ASN A 123 -14.21 4.70 -6.72
N MET A 124 -15.04 5.00 -5.74
CA MET A 124 -16.36 5.54 -6.02
C MET A 124 -16.10 6.96 -6.56
N ALA A 125 -15.76 7.07 -7.84
CA ALA A 125 -16.23 8.20 -8.58
C ALA A 125 -17.75 8.12 -8.41
N LEU A 126 -18.28 8.87 -7.47
CA LEU A 126 -19.70 9.19 -7.39
C LEU A 126 -19.94 9.94 -8.71
N ASN A 127 -20.30 9.20 -9.77
CA ASN A 127 -20.95 9.79 -10.90
C ASN A 127 -22.14 10.51 -10.28
N GLU A 128 -22.14 11.84 -10.39
CA GLU A 128 -23.23 12.69 -9.97
C GLU A 128 -24.50 12.04 -10.50
N VAL A 129 -25.26 11.41 -9.61
CA VAL A 129 -26.58 10.90 -9.93
C VAL A 129 -27.43 12.14 -10.10
N VAL A 130 -27.46 12.66 -11.31
CA VAL A 130 -28.42 13.71 -11.68
C VAL A 130 -29.79 13.06 -11.57
N VAL A 131 -30.39 13.19 -10.37
CA VAL A 131 -31.79 12.86 -10.17
C VAL A 131 -32.60 13.88 -10.96
N LYS A 132 -32.89 13.55 -12.22
CA LYS A 132 -33.86 14.28 -13.00
C LYS A 132 -35.21 14.04 -12.31
N ALA A 133 -35.67 15.01 -11.55
CA ALA A 133 -36.99 14.99 -10.98
C ALA A 133 -37.96 14.84 -12.16
N THR A 134 -38.60 13.67 -12.28
CA THR A 134 -39.63 13.45 -13.27
C THR A 134 -40.87 14.21 -12.78
N LYS A 135 -41.29 15.22 -13.54
CA LYS A 135 -42.47 16.01 -13.22
C LYS A 135 -43.66 15.06 -13.02
N VAL A 136 -44.37 15.23 -11.88
CA VAL A 136 -45.51 14.35 -11.58
C VAL A 136 -46.57 14.60 -12.62
N LYS A 137 -46.92 13.56 -13.39
CA LYS A 137 -47.88 13.68 -14.50
C LYS A 137 -49.32 13.80 -14.06
N MET A 138 -49.64 13.27 -12.89
CA MET A 138 -51.00 13.23 -12.32
C MET A 138 -50.92 13.43 -10.81
N TYR A 139 -51.79 14.24 -10.27
CA TYR A 139 -51.92 14.42 -8.81
C TYR A 139 -53.37 14.71 -8.43
N TYR A 140 -53.75 14.38 -7.21
CA TYR A 140 -55.06 14.69 -6.68
C TYR A 140 -55.08 16.08 -6.03
N LYS A 141 -56.07 16.89 -6.38
CA LYS A 141 -56.38 18.14 -5.71
C LYS A 141 -57.82 18.05 -5.16
N GLY A 142 -57.94 17.72 -3.88
CA GLY A 142 -59.19 17.31 -3.29
C GLY A 142 -59.69 15.98 -3.87
N ASP A 143 -60.90 15.97 -4.41
CA ASP A 143 -61.52 14.79 -5.04
C ASP A 143 -61.34 14.78 -6.57
N THR A 144 -60.54 15.69 -7.11
CA THR A 144 -60.31 15.85 -8.55
C THR A 144 -58.93 15.38 -8.95
N LEU A 145 -58.86 14.52 -9.97
CA LEU A 145 -57.59 14.10 -10.60
C LEU A 145 -57.14 15.17 -11.62
N VAL A 146 -55.98 15.77 -11.37
CA VAL A 146 -55.38 16.79 -12.24
C VAL A 146 -54.23 16.20 -13.04
N TYR A 147 -54.28 16.39 -14.37
CA TYR A 147 -53.19 16.04 -15.28
C TYR A 147 -52.34 17.28 -15.56
N ASP A 148 -51.03 17.16 -15.35
CA ASP A 148 -50.09 18.22 -15.73
C ASP A 148 -49.68 18.04 -17.18
N ALA A 149 -50.27 18.84 -18.09
CA ALA A 149 -50.01 18.77 -19.52
C ALA A 149 -48.52 18.98 -19.88
N ASP A 150 -47.80 19.82 -19.14
CA ASP A 150 -46.42 20.13 -19.37
C ASP A 150 -45.49 18.93 -19.03
N ALA A 151 -46.00 17.94 -18.27
CA ALA A 151 -45.24 16.71 -17.98
C ALA A 151 -45.30 15.68 -19.09
N PHE A 152 -46.18 15.89 -20.09
CA PHE A 152 -46.27 15.05 -21.29
C PHE A 152 -45.53 15.73 -22.43
N LYS A 153 -44.39 15.22 -22.81
CA LYS A 153 -43.70 15.63 -24.05
C LYS A 153 -44.42 14.97 -25.23
N LEU A 154 -45.36 15.67 -25.83
CA LEU A 154 -45.97 15.27 -27.07
C LEU A 154 -45.05 15.68 -28.23
N PRO A 155 -44.80 14.84 -29.25
CA PRO A 155 -44.12 15.29 -30.45
C PRO A 155 -44.91 16.42 -31.15
N ASP A 156 -44.17 17.37 -31.73
CA ASP A 156 -44.80 18.44 -32.50
C ASP A 156 -45.68 17.84 -33.61
N GLY A 157 -46.97 18.19 -33.63
CA GLY A 157 -47.94 17.73 -34.61
C GLY A 157 -48.85 16.57 -34.16
N SER A 158 -48.73 16.08 -32.92
CA SER A 158 -49.73 15.10 -32.42
C SER A 158 -51.03 15.82 -32.06
N MET A 159 -52.06 15.65 -32.94
CA MET A 159 -53.44 16.02 -32.57
C MET A 159 -54.04 14.92 -31.68
N LEU A 160 -54.73 15.30 -30.63
CA LEU A 160 -55.61 14.40 -29.91
C LEU A 160 -56.96 14.36 -30.70
N ASP A 161 -57.19 13.22 -31.33
CA ASP A 161 -58.55 12.92 -31.86
C ASP A 161 -59.45 12.48 -30.71
#